data_087b689e31e0ba52093d02b9a0d7a01c
#
_entry.id   087b689e31e0ba52093d02b9a0d7a01c
#
_cell.length_a   1.000
_cell.length_b   1.000
_cell.length_c   1.000
_cell.angle_alpha   90.00
_cell.angle_beta   90.00
_cell.angle_gamma   90.00
#
_symmetry.space_group_name_H-M   'P 1'
#
loop_
_entity.id
_entity.type
_entity.pdbx_description
1 polymer ?
#
loop_
_entity_poly.entity_id
_entity_poly.type
_entity_poly.pdbx_seq_one_letter_code
_entity_poly.pdbx_strand_id
1 'polypeptide(L)'
;VLRKVTAAFFLLAMMLLFSIPAFAASGEDHLYPGEKLVKGQYLKSSNGEYQFVLQDDGNLVLYGRGRALWASNTNGSATSNVIMQGDGNLVIYGYPNAIWHSGTYNNPGARLIVQNDGNVVIYLGQKAIWATGTN
;
A
#
# COMPACT_ATOMS: atom_id res chain seq x y z
N VAL A 1 20.72 -37.39 13.29
CA VAL A 1 21.26 -36.19 13.92
C VAL A 1 21.24 -35.01 12.96
N LEU A 2 21.81 -35.22 11.77
CA LEU A 2 21.81 -34.17 10.73
C LEU A 2 20.41 -33.73 10.34
N ARG A 3 19.46 -34.64 10.25
CA ARG A 3 18.07 -34.33 9.93
C ARG A 3 17.44 -33.40 10.96
N LYS A 4 17.70 -33.62 12.24
CA LYS A 4 17.17 -32.78 13.31
C LYS A 4 17.72 -31.35 13.22
N VAL A 5 19.02 -31.25 12.97
CA VAL A 5 19.66 -29.93 12.80
C VAL A 5 19.08 -29.20 11.59
N THR A 6 18.91 -29.91 10.47
CA THR A 6 18.35 -29.32 9.26
C THR A 6 16.90 -28.85 9.49
N ALA A 7 16.09 -29.64 10.18
CA ALA A 7 14.71 -29.29 10.48
C ALA A 7 14.65 -28.04 11.36
N ALA A 8 15.49 -27.96 12.40
CA ALA A 8 15.54 -26.80 13.27
C ALA A 8 15.95 -25.53 12.51
N PHE A 9 16.95 -25.64 11.66
CA PHE A 9 17.39 -24.53 10.81
C PHE A 9 16.27 -24.07 9.88
N PHE A 10 15.56 -25.00 9.27
CA PHE A 10 14.46 -24.69 8.37
C PHE A 10 13.33 -23.93 9.09
N LEU A 11 12.97 -24.34 10.31
CA LEU A 11 11.97 -23.66 11.11
C LEU A 11 12.42 -22.23 11.43
N LEU A 12 13.69 -22.04 11.78
CA LEU A 12 14.22 -20.71 12.05
C LEU A 12 14.13 -19.81 10.83
N ALA A 13 14.45 -20.34 9.66
CA ALA A 13 14.35 -19.59 8.39
C ALA A 13 12.91 -19.18 8.11
N MET A 14 11.95 -20.06 8.36
CA MET A 14 10.52 -19.73 8.20
C MET A 14 10.07 -18.64 9.17
N MET A 15 10.53 -18.70 10.41
CA MET A 15 10.22 -17.64 11.38
C MET A 15 10.77 -16.29 10.95
N LEU A 16 11.95 -16.25 10.37
CA LEU A 16 12.53 -15.02 9.83
C LEU A 16 11.68 -14.47 8.69
N LEU A 17 11.14 -15.34 7.82
CA LEU A 17 10.24 -14.90 6.75
C LEU A 17 8.98 -14.24 7.31
N PHE A 18 8.41 -14.78 8.39
CA PHE A 18 7.25 -14.17 9.04
C PHE A 18 7.55 -12.85 9.74
N SER A 19 8.82 -12.59 10.10
CA SER A 19 9.22 -11.34 10.73
C SER A 19 9.48 -10.23 9.74
N ILE A 20 9.53 -10.52 8.43
CA ILE A 20 9.74 -9.52 7.40
C ILE A 20 8.47 -8.67 7.26
N PRO A 21 8.59 -7.33 7.23
CA PRO A 21 7.44 -6.46 7.00
C PRO A 21 6.71 -6.83 5.73
N ALA A 22 5.37 -6.76 5.77
CA ALA A 22 4.56 -7.04 4.61
C ALA A 22 4.64 -5.90 3.61
N PHE A 23 5.23 -6.16 2.45
CA PHE A 23 5.25 -5.24 1.32
C PHE A 23 4.29 -5.75 0.27
N ALA A 24 3.57 -4.82 -0.37
CA ALA A 24 2.88 -5.17 -1.60
C ALA A 24 3.91 -5.48 -2.67
N ALA A 25 3.64 -6.48 -3.50
CA ALA A 25 4.46 -6.67 -4.70
C ALA A 25 4.20 -5.50 -5.64
N SER A 26 5.26 -4.79 -6.02
CA SER A 26 5.15 -3.65 -6.92
C SER A 26 4.50 -4.09 -8.22
N GLY A 27 3.47 -3.37 -8.65
CA GLY A 27 2.70 -3.72 -9.86
C GLY A 27 1.42 -4.50 -9.60
N GLU A 28 1.17 -4.94 -8.37
CA GLU A 28 -0.15 -5.48 -8.01
C GLU A 28 -1.18 -4.38 -7.90
N ASP A 29 -2.46 -4.76 -7.87
CA ASP A 29 -3.56 -3.78 -7.89
C ASP A 29 -4.07 -3.39 -6.50
N HIS A 30 -3.51 -3.92 -5.43
CA HIS A 30 -4.08 -3.77 -4.08
C HIS A 30 -3.03 -3.61 -2.99
N LEU A 31 -3.48 -3.06 -1.86
CA LEU A 31 -2.83 -3.14 -0.55
C LEU A 31 -3.81 -3.79 0.42
N TYR A 32 -3.44 -4.94 0.94
CA TYR A 32 -4.17 -5.58 2.04
C TYR A 32 -3.73 -5.02 3.39
N PRO A 33 -4.47 -5.28 4.47
CA PRO A 33 -4.10 -4.75 5.80
C PRO A 33 -2.66 -5.08 6.17
N GLY A 34 -1.91 -4.06 6.55
CA GLY A 34 -0.49 -4.17 6.93
C GLY A 34 0.49 -4.07 5.78
N GLU A 35 0.03 -4.08 4.54
CA GLU A 35 0.90 -3.93 3.38
C GLU A 35 1.21 -2.46 3.11
N LYS A 36 2.40 -2.20 2.57
CA LYS A 36 2.87 -0.84 2.32
C LYS A 36 3.66 -0.71 1.03
N LEU A 37 3.75 0.53 0.57
CA LEU A 37 4.67 0.94 -0.49
C LEU A 37 5.75 1.84 0.12
N VAL A 38 6.98 1.65 -0.29
CA VAL A 38 8.04 2.61 -0.06
C VAL A 38 8.28 3.45 -1.31
N LYS A 39 9.09 4.49 -1.22
CA LYS A 39 9.38 5.38 -2.36
C LYS A 39 9.81 4.58 -3.59
N GLY A 40 9.22 4.90 -4.71
CA GLY A 40 9.48 4.26 -5.99
C GLY A 40 8.60 3.05 -6.28
N GLN A 41 7.88 2.54 -5.30
CA GLN A 41 6.96 1.43 -5.48
C GLN A 41 5.58 1.91 -5.90
N TYR A 42 4.84 1.05 -6.56
CA TYR A 42 3.53 1.41 -7.12
C TYR A 42 2.58 0.22 -7.14
N LEU A 43 1.30 0.55 -7.21
CA LEU A 43 0.23 -0.37 -7.58
C LEU A 43 -0.21 -0.06 -8.99
N LYS A 44 -0.76 -1.06 -9.67
CA LYS A 44 -1.21 -0.92 -11.04
C LYS A 44 -2.52 -1.68 -11.21
N SER A 45 -3.50 -1.06 -11.87
CA SER A 45 -4.75 -1.75 -12.17
C SER A 45 -4.49 -3.00 -13.01
N SER A 46 -5.36 -4.00 -12.90
CA SER A 46 -5.15 -5.27 -13.61
C SER A 46 -5.14 -5.11 -15.12
N ASN A 47 -5.82 -4.09 -15.66
CA ASN A 47 -5.76 -3.78 -17.09
C ASN A 47 -4.53 -2.97 -17.51
N GLY A 48 -3.69 -2.56 -16.52
CA GLY A 48 -2.45 -1.83 -16.78
C GLY A 48 -2.61 -0.34 -17.11
N GLU A 49 -3.81 0.21 -17.09
CA GLU A 49 -4.05 1.59 -17.53
C GLU A 49 -3.80 2.62 -16.42
N TYR A 50 -3.85 2.22 -15.14
CA TYR A 50 -3.75 3.13 -14.01
C TYR A 50 -2.64 2.69 -13.07
N GLN A 51 -1.87 3.67 -12.58
CA GLN A 51 -0.73 3.43 -11.69
C GLN A 51 -0.79 4.36 -10.49
N PHE A 52 -0.70 3.80 -9.30
CA PHE A 52 -0.74 4.52 -8.03
C PHE A 52 0.64 4.40 -7.38
N VAL A 53 1.42 5.48 -7.42
CA VAL A 53 2.85 5.43 -7.11
C VAL A 53 3.21 6.36 -5.95
N LEU A 54 4.02 5.86 -5.02
CA LEU A 54 4.67 6.71 -4.02
C LEU A 54 5.98 7.21 -4.64
N GLN A 55 5.97 8.46 -5.05
CA GLN A 55 7.09 9.05 -5.79
C GLN A 55 8.26 9.39 -4.86
N ASP A 56 9.44 9.54 -5.45
CA ASP A 56 10.65 9.94 -4.71
C ASP A 56 10.52 11.33 -4.10
N ASP A 57 9.68 12.20 -4.67
CA ASP A 57 9.41 13.52 -4.11
C ASP A 57 8.47 13.51 -2.89
N GLY A 58 7.99 12.34 -2.49
CA GLY A 58 7.11 12.17 -1.34
C GLY A 58 5.63 12.23 -1.66
N ASN A 59 5.25 12.46 -2.91
CA ASN A 59 3.86 12.55 -3.33
C ASN A 59 3.31 11.17 -3.68
N LEU A 60 2.09 10.87 -3.25
CA LEU A 60 1.35 9.68 -3.68
C LEU A 60 0.41 10.12 -4.80
N VAL A 61 0.61 9.57 -6.00
CA VAL A 61 -0.06 10.05 -7.21
C VAL A 61 -0.69 8.91 -7.98
N LEU A 62 -1.91 9.13 -8.44
CA LEU A 62 -2.58 8.25 -9.38
C LEU A 62 -2.42 8.82 -10.79
N TYR A 63 -1.78 8.04 -11.66
CA TYR A 63 -1.65 8.35 -13.09
C TYR A 63 -2.54 7.45 -13.92
N GLY A 64 -3.11 8.01 -14.96
CA GLY A 64 -3.84 7.27 -15.97
C GLY A 64 -3.98 8.11 -17.21
N ARG A 65 -3.93 7.44 -18.37
CA ARG A 65 -4.11 8.09 -19.67
C ARG A 65 -3.16 9.27 -19.89
N GLY A 66 -1.92 9.11 -19.43
CA GLY A 66 -0.85 10.08 -19.65
C GLY A 66 -0.87 11.30 -18.75
N ARG A 67 -1.66 11.30 -17.69
CA ARG A 67 -1.76 12.45 -16.77
C ARG A 67 -2.01 12.03 -15.33
N ALA A 68 -1.72 12.93 -14.39
CA ALA A 68 -2.07 12.76 -12.99
C ALA A 68 -3.57 12.99 -12.80
N LEU A 69 -4.22 12.03 -12.16
CA LEU A 69 -5.66 12.07 -11.89
C LEU A 69 -5.96 12.46 -10.45
N TRP A 70 -5.06 12.14 -9.54
CA TRP A 70 -5.19 12.42 -8.11
C TRP A 70 -3.81 12.44 -7.48
N ALA A 71 -3.64 13.25 -6.44
CA ALA A 71 -2.41 13.31 -5.67
C ALA A 71 -2.72 13.65 -4.22
N SER A 72 -1.89 13.12 -3.31
CA SER A 72 -1.98 13.45 -1.89
C SER A 72 -1.46 14.84 -1.56
N ASN A 73 -0.74 15.47 -2.49
CA ASN A 73 -0.11 16.79 -2.31
C ASN A 73 0.90 16.80 -1.17
N THR A 74 1.63 15.70 -1.02
CA THR A 74 2.69 15.53 -0.02
C THR A 74 4.09 15.63 -0.61
N ASN A 75 4.21 16.14 -1.83
CA ASN A 75 5.49 16.38 -2.48
C ASN A 75 6.33 17.38 -1.67
N GLY A 76 7.62 17.16 -1.62
CA GLY A 76 8.54 17.96 -0.81
C GLY A 76 8.60 17.52 0.66
N SER A 77 7.77 16.59 1.08
CA SER A 77 7.77 16.06 2.44
C SER A 77 8.78 14.91 2.59
N ALA A 78 9.32 14.74 3.78
CA ALA A 78 10.23 13.63 4.11
C ALA A 78 9.42 12.34 4.29
N THR A 79 8.79 11.87 3.22
CA THR A 79 7.95 10.68 3.22
C THR A 79 8.80 9.41 3.25
N SER A 80 8.42 8.43 4.06
CA SER A 80 9.08 7.13 4.10
C SER A 80 8.25 6.02 3.43
N ASN A 81 6.97 5.96 3.71
CA ASN A 81 6.09 4.92 3.17
C ASN A 81 4.62 5.33 3.24
N VAL A 82 3.79 4.60 2.50
CA VAL A 82 2.34 4.61 2.67
C VAL A 82 1.90 3.21 3.04
N ILE A 83 1.08 3.10 4.07
CA ILE A 83 0.63 1.81 4.60
C ILE A 83 -0.89 1.74 4.68
N MET A 84 -1.46 0.61 4.25
CA MET A 84 -2.85 0.26 4.53
C MET A 84 -2.89 -0.37 5.92
N GLN A 85 -3.20 0.42 6.93
CA GLN A 85 -3.12 -0.05 8.32
C GLN A 85 -4.20 -1.07 8.64
N GLY A 86 -3.91 -1.91 9.63
CA GLY A 86 -4.88 -2.90 10.11
C GLY A 86 -6.15 -2.27 10.70
N ASP A 87 -6.08 -1.02 11.14
CA ASP A 87 -7.24 -0.27 11.65
C ASP A 87 -8.13 0.31 10.54
N GLY A 88 -7.76 0.12 9.28
CA GLY A 88 -8.51 0.59 8.13
C GLY A 88 -8.09 1.94 7.59
N ASN A 89 -7.09 2.59 8.18
CA ASN A 89 -6.61 3.89 7.72
C ASN A 89 -5.47 3.73 6.73
N LEU A 90 -5.53 4.43 5.61
CA LEU A 90 -4.40 4.56 4.68
C LEU A 90 -3.60 5.77 5.10
N VAL A 91 -2.33 5.58 5.45
CA VAL A 91 -1.51 6.62 6.05
C VAL A 91 -0.19 6.75 5.32
N ILE A 92 0.17 7.99 4.98
CA ILE A 92 1.52 8.33 4.50
C ILE A 92 2.31 8.78 5.70
N TYR A 93 3.38 8.05 6.01
CA TYR A 93 4.29 8.39 7.09
C TYR A 93 5.53 9.08 6.55
N GLY A 94 5.96 10.08 7.27
CA GLY A 94 7.24 10.73 7.09
C GLY A 94 8.00 10.74 8.40
N TYR A 95 8.91 11.67 8.55
CA TYR A 95 9.67 11.83 9.78
C TYR A 95 9.45 13.26 10.29
N PRO A 96 9.02 13.39 11.57
CA PRO A 96 8.80 12.33 12.55
C PRO A 96 7.35 11.80 12.61
N ASN A 97 6.41 12.32 11.82
CA ASN A 97 4.98 12.06 11.98
C ASN A 97 4.29 11.63 10.69
N ALA A 98 3.03 11.19 10.83
CA ALA A 98 2.15 11.00 9.69
C ALA A 98 1.95 12.33 8.96
N ILE A 99 1.95 12.26 7.62
CA ILE A 99 1.86 13.45 6.76
C ILE A 99 0.46 13.58 6.16
N TRP A 100 -0.18 12.46 5.88
CA TRP A 100 -1.50 12.40 5.25
C TRP A 100 -2.19 11.09 5.64
N HIS A 101 -3.52 11.11 5.72
CA HIS A 101 -4.29 9.90 5.91
C HIS A 101 -5.67 10.01 5.28
N SER A 102 -6.26 8.86 4.97
CA SER A 102 -7.59 8.79 4.37
C SER A 102 -8.72 9.05 5.37
N GLY A 103 -8.43 8.99 6.67
CA GLY A 103 -9.44 9.18 7.70
C GLY A 103 -10.37 8.00 7.90
N THR A 104 -9.95 6.82 7.48
CA THR A 104 -10.78 5.61 7.53
C THR A 104 -10.43 4.67 8.67
N TYR A 105 -9.82 5.16 9.72
CA TYR A 105 -9.57 4.39 10.94
C TYR A 105 -10.91 3.91 11.56
N ASN A 106 -10.86 2.94 12.46
CA ASN A 106 -12.03 2.24 13.00
C ASN A 106 -12.78 1.38 11.97
N ASN A 107 -12.05 0.95 10.93
CA ASN A 107 -12.57 0.02 9.92
C ASN A 107 -11.58 -1.14 9.75
N PRO A 108 -11.37 -1.96 10.80
CA PRO A 108 -10.35 -3.00 10.75
C PRO A 108 -10.62 -3.99 9.63
N GLY A 109 -9.55 -4.32 8.90
CA GLY A 109 -9.64 -5.24 7.77
C GLY A 109 -9.91 -4.58 6.43
N ALA A 110 -10.01 -3.25 6.37
CA ALA A 110 -10.21 -2.56 5.09
C ALA A 110 -8.98 -2.72 4.18
N ARG A 111 -9.22 -2.74 2.88
CA ARG A 111 -8.21 -2.93 1.85
C ARG A 111 -8.34 -1.89 0.75
N LEU A 112 -7.23 -1.61 0.07
CA LEU A 112 -7.19 -0.63 -1.02
C LEU A 112 -7.05 -1.35 -2.36
N ILE A 113 -7.76 -0.86 -3.38
CA ILE A 113 -7.69 -1.41 -4.74
C ILE A 113 -7.59 -0.28 -5.75
N VAL A 114 -6.68 -0.44 -6.71
CA VAL A 114 -6.61 0.39 -7.93
C VAL A 114 -7.45 -0.31 -8.99
N GLN A 115 -8.58 0.30 -9.33
CA GLN A 115 -9.58 -0.35 -10.18
C GLN A 115 -9.34 -0.05 -11.66
N ASN A 116 -9.87 -0.92 -12.52
CA ASN A 116 -9.78 -0.77 -13.97
C ASN A 116 -10.61 0.40 -14.51
N ASP A 117 -11.55 0.93 -13.72
CA ASP A 117 -12.33 2.10 -14.07
C ASP A 117 -11.61 3.43 -13.76
N GLY A 118 -10.41 3.38 -13.18
CA GLY A 118 -9.62 4.55 -12.84
C GLY A 118 -9.80 5.05 -11.43
N ASN A 119 -10.64 4.42 -10.63
CA ASN A 119 -10.85 4.78 -9.24
C ASN A 119 -9.88 4.02 -8.32
N VAL A 120 -9.41 4.65 -7.26
CA VAL A 120 -8.72 3.98 -6.17
C VAL A 120 -9.65 4.00 -4.97
N VAL A 121 -9.96 2.84 -4.44
CA VAL A 121 -11.03 2.68 -3.45
C VAL A 121 -10.53 1.89 -2.25
N ILE A 122 -10.93 2.33 -1.06
CA ILE A 122 -10.76 1.54 0.17
C ILE A 122 -12.11 0.88 0.47
N TYR A 123 -12.10 -0.44 0.56
CA TYR A 123 -13.28 -1.24 0.87
C TYR A 123 -13.19 -1.87 2.25
N LEU A 124 -14.29 -1.81 2.99
CA LEU A 124 -14.51 -2.66 4.14
C LEU A 124 -15.55 -3.71 3.73
N GLY A 125 -15.11 -4.97 3.56
CA GLY A 125 -15.93 -5.95 2.88
C GLY A 125 -16.27 -5.48 1.47
N GLN A 126 -17.55 -5.31 1.16
CA GLN A 126 -18.00 -4.82 -0.14
C GLN A 126 -18.40 -3.34 -0.11
N LYS A 127 -18.23 -2.68 1.03
CA LYS A 127 -18.62 -1.28 1.17
C LYS A 127 -17.41 -0.38 0.91
N ALA A 128 -17.55 0.53 -0.05
CA ALA A 128 -16.54 1.57 -0.28
C ALA A 128 -16.61 2.60 0.84
N ILE A 129 -15.50 2.83 1.52
CA ILE A 129 -15.42 3.79 2.62
C ILE A 129 -14.58 5.02 2.28
N TRP A 130 -13.82 4.96 1.21
CA TRP A 130 -13.05 6.09 0.67
C TRP A 130 -12.70 5.81 -0.78
N ALA A 131 -12.59 6.86 -1.57
CA ALA A 131 -12.16 6.75 -2.97
C ALA A 131 -11.51 8.05 -3.45
N THR A 132 -10.66 7.93 -4.46
CA THR A 132 -10.10 9.10 -5.14
C THR A 132 -11.13 9.85 -5.98
N GLY A 133 -12.21 9.19 -6.37
CA GLY A 133 -13.26 9.80 -7.19
C GLY A 133 -12.83 10.07 -8.63
N THR A 134 -11.99 9.20 -9.15
CA THR A 134 -11.36 9.38 -10.47
C THR A 134 -11.86 8.41 -11.54
N ASN A 135 -12.95 7.74 -11.27
CA ASN A 135 -13.58 6.85 -12.26
C ASN A 135 -14.42 7.61 -13.28
#